data_e29b7855a394ef87d128b64a033c98e7
#
_entry.id   e29b7855a394ef87d128b64a033c98e7
#
_cell.length_a   1.000
_cell.length_b   1.000
_cell.length_c   1.000
_cell.angle_alpha   90.00
_cell.angle_beta   90.00
_cell.angle_gamma   90.00
#
_symmetry.space_group_name_H-M   'P 1'
#
loop_
_entity.id
_entity.type
_entity.pdbx_description
1 polymer ?
#
loop_
_entity_poly.entity_id
_entity_poly.type
_entity_poly.pdbx_seq_one_letter_code
_entity_poly.pdbx_strand_id
1 'polypeptide(L)'
;MSALSFTLARLGTLVRLAFRSAGNRRVNFWLTLVSIALSTCLLLTVQRGQQAIHDSFTRAVSGTDLIVGARTSPLQLMLYAVFRLGDPTHEISWAAYERVQRNRLVAWTIPIALGDSHRGFPVLGTSAAYFEHFRYGARERLQLAQGKPFAQIFDVVLGAEVARRLGYRLGDRLTLTHGTGDAPGIEHADKPFQVSGILAPTGTPVDRTLHISLDAMTAIHL
;
A
#
# COMPACT_ATOMS: atom_id res chain seq x y z
N MET A 1 -6.16 -34.54 -62.77
CA MET A 1 -6.79 -34.14 -61.50
C MET A 1 -5.74 -34.40 -60.41
N SER A 2 -5.17 -33.35 -59.85
CA SER A 2 -3.95 -33.38 -59.05
C SER A 2 -4.21 -33.95 -57.64
N ALA A 3 -3.22 -34.63 -57.06
CA ALA A 3 -3.23 -35.18 -55.70
C ALA A 3 -3.62 -34.14 -54.65
N LEU A 4 -3.42 -32.86 -54.95
CA LEU A 4 -3.78 -31.70 -54.12
C LEU A 4 -5.30 -31.51 -53.96
N SER A 5 -6.09 -31.72 -55.02
CA SER A 5 -7.55 -31.57 -54.99
C SER A 5 -8.22 -32.69 -54.17
N PHE A 6 -7.60 -33.89 -54.18
CA PHE A 6 -8.10 -35.03 -53.45
C PHE A 6 -7.80 -34.89 -51.91
N THR A 7 -6.66 -34.32 -51.53
CA THR A 7 -6.33 -34.01 -50.13
C THR A 7 -7.18 -32.90 -49.57
N LEU A 8 -7.47 -31.83 -50.30
CA LEU A 8 -8.34 -30.75 -49.86
C LEU A 8 -9.79 -31.20 -49.68
N ALA A 9 -10.31 -32.06 -50.57
CA ALA A 9 -11.64 -32.64 -50.42
C ALA A 9 -11.77 -33.55 -49.18
N ARG A 10 -10.72 -34.35 -48.88
CA ARG A 10 -10.66 -35.17 -47.68
C ARG A 10 -10.59 -34.32 -46.40
N LEU A 11 -9.79 -33.25 -46.40
CA LEU A 11 -9.70 -32.32 -45.27
C LEU A 11 -11.05 -31.65 -44.99
N GLY A 12 -11.77 -31.23 -46.01
CA GLY A 12 -13.11 -30.65 -45.86
C GLY A 12 -14.13 -31.63 -45.28
N THR A 13 -14.07 -32.92 -45.72
CA THR A 13 -14.93 -33.97 -45.16
C THR A 13 -14.63 -34.29 -43.69
N LEU A 14 -13.35 -34.34 -43.33
CA LEU A 14 -12.91 -34.56 -41.93
C LEU A 14 -13.34 -33.40 -41.00
N VAL A 15 -13.16 -32.17 -41.46
CA VAL A 15 -13.62 -30.98 -40.70
C VAL A 15 -15.14 -30.99 -40.51
N ARG A 16 -15.90 -31.32 -41.55
CA ARG A 16 -17.36 -31.41 -41.49
C ARG A 16 -17.84 -32.52 -40.54
N LEU A 17 -17.17 -33.68 -40.55
CA LEU A 17 -17.43 -34.79 -39.62
C LEU A 17 -17.08 -34.42 -38.18
N ALA A 18 -15.97 -33.71 -37.97
CA ALA A 18 -15.58 -33.22 -36.65
C ALA A 18 -16.62 -32.25 -36.07
N PHE A 19 -17.10 -31.28 -36.88
CA PHE A 19 -18.18 -30.37 -36.49
C PHE A 19 -19.51 -31.09 -36.15
N ARG A 20 -19.88 -32.08 -36.95
CA ARG A 20 -21.07 -32.89 -36.68
C ARG A 20 -20.93 -33.77 -35.42
N SER A 21 -19.74 -34.34 -35.17
CA SER A 21 -19.46 -35.11 -33.96
C SER A 21 -19.47 -34.21 -32.71
N ALA A 22 -18.89 -33.00 -32.81
CA ALA A 22 -18.95 -32.00 -31.75
C ALA A 22 -20.39 -31.58 -31.41
N GLY A 23 -21.24 -31.43 -32.42
CA GLY A 23 -22.69 -31.12 -32.25
C GLY A 23 -23.46 -32.21 -31.47
N ASN A 24 -23.07 -33.48 -31.61
CA ASN A 24 -23.69 -34.62 -30.92
C ASN A 24 -23.25 -34.77 -29.48
N ARG A 25 -22.09 -34.14 -29.11
CA ARG A 25 -21.52 -34.14 -27.75
C ARG A 25 -21.53 -32.75 -27.13
N ARG A 26 -22.61 -32.02 -27.32
CA ARG A 26 -22.75 -30.61 -26.87
C ARG A 26 -22.39 -30.40 -25.42
N VAL A 27 -22.79 -31.30 -24.53
CA VAL A 27 -22.50 -31.20 -23.09
C VAL A 27 -20.99 -31.27 -22.81
N ASN A 28 -20.30 -32.27 -23.39
CA ASN A 28 -18.86 -32.41 -23.20
C ASN A 28 -18.08 -31.24 -23.82
N PHE A 29 -18.51 -30.72 -24.97
CA PHE A 29 -17.93 -29.55 -25.60
C PHE A 29 -18.05 -28.30 -24.70
N TRP A 30 -19.25 -28.05 -24.17
CA TRP A 30 -19.45 -26.93 -23.28
C TRP A 30 -18.71 -27.07 -21.95
N LEU A 31 -18.66 -28.28 -21.37
CA LEU A 31 -17.88 -28.54 -20.17
C LEU A 31 -16.39 -28.24 -20.38
N THR A 32 -15.83 -28.70 -21.49
CA THR A 32 -14.43 -28.45 -21.84
C THR A 32 -14.16 -26.95 -22.06
N LEU A 33 -15.06 -26.27 -22.80
CA LEU A 33 -14.96 -24.83 -23.06
C LEU A 33 -15.03 -24.02 -21.76
N VAL A 34 -15.97 -24.34 -20.88
CA VAL A 34 -16.12 -23.66 -19.59
C VAL A 34 -14.90 -23.94 -18.69
N SER A 35 -14.41 -25.18 -18.68
CA SER A 35 -13.21 -25.54 -17.89
C SER A 35 -11.98 -24.75 -18.35
N ILE A 36 -11.75 -24.65 -19.65
CA ILE A 36 -10.64 -23.87 -20.21
C ILE A 36 -10.84 -22.37 -19.90
N ALA A 37 -12.04 -21.87 -20.12
CA ALA A 37 -12.35 -20.46 -19.84
C ALA A 37 -12.12 -20.11 -18.36
N LEU A 38 -12.59 -20.96 -17.45
CA LEU A 38 -12.41 -20.78 -16.01
C LEU A 38 -10.93 -20.83 -15.60
N SER A 39 -10.19 -21.81 -16.12
CA SER A 39 -8.75 -21.94 -15.85
C SER A 39 -7.96 -20.74 -16.36
N THR A 40 -8.28 -20.27 -17.56
CA THR A 40 -7.64 -19.07 -18.14
C THR A 40 -8.01 -17.82 -17.36
N CYS A 41 -9.27 -17.67 -16.99
CA CYS A 41 -9.73 -16.56 -16.15
C CYS A 41 -9.01 -16.53 -14.80
N LEU A 42 -8.89 -17.68 -14.14
CA LEU A 42 -8.16 -17.80 -12.87
C LEU A 42 -6.68 -17.42 -13.04
N LEU A 43 -6.02 -17.96 -14.07
CA LEU A 43 -4.62 -17.64 -14.34
C LEU A 43 -4.40 -16.14 -14.57
N LEU A 44 -5.24 -15.52 -15.40
CA LEU A 44 -5.16 -14.08 -15.67
C LEU A 44 -5.44 -13.25 -14.41
N THR A 45 -6.38 -13.67 -13.57
CA THR A 45 -6.69 -13.00 -12.30
C THR A 45 -5.49 -13.03 -11.36
N VAL A 46 -4.85 -14.19 -11.22
CA VAL A 46 -3.64 -14.34 -10.40
C VAL A 46 -2.49 -13.48 -10.93
N GLN A 47 -2.25 -13.49 -12.25
CA GLN A 47 -1.21 -12.66 -12.86
C GLN A 47 -1.47 -11.17 -12.66
N ARG A 48 -2.72 -10.71 -12.84
CA ARG A 48 -3.11 -9.33 -12.59
C ARG A 48 -2.94 -8.94 -11.12
N GLY A 49 -3.29 -9.85 -10.21
CA GLY A 49 -3.07 -9.65 -8.77
C GLY A 49 -1.59 -9.50 -8.41
N GLN A 50 -0.73 -10.37 -8.94
CA GLN A 50 0.71 -10.29 -8.72
C GLN A 50 1.32 -8.99 -9.28
N GLN A 51 0.92 -8.58 -10.49
CA GLN A 51 1.36 -7.31 -11.08
C GLN A 51 0.90 -6.11 -10.24
N ALA A 52 -0.36 -6.09 -9.80
CA ALA A 52 -0.90 -5.01 -8.99
C ALA A 52 -0.16 -4.87 -7.65
N ILE A 53 0.21 -5.99 -7.00
CA ILE A 53 1.02 -5.99 -5.77
C ILE A 53 2.42 -5.44 -6.06
N HIS A 54 3.07 -5.92 -7.10
CA HIS A 54 4.41 -5.46 -7.48
C HIS A 54 4.44 -3.96 -7.82
N ASP A 55 3.47 -3.49 -8.60
CA ASP A 55 3.35 -2.08 -8.97
C ASP A 55 3.02 -1.20 -7.76
N SER A 56 2.18 -1.68 -6.84
CA SER A 56 1.86 -0.97 -5.60
C SER A 56 3.08 -0.86 -4.71
N PHE A 57 3.88 -1.93 -4.60
CA PHE A 57 5.12 -1.92 -3.85
C PHE A 57 6.13 -0.94 -4.44
N THR A 58 6.42 -1.03 -5.73
CA THR A 58 7.38 -0.16 -6.42
C THR A 58 6.95 1.31 -6.35
N ARG A 59 5.64 1.59 -6.37
CA ARG A 59 5.11 2.94 -6.20
C ARG A 59 5.19 3.45 -4.77
N ALA A 60 5.01 2.58 -3.79
CA ALA A 60 4.99 2.99 -2.38
C ALA A 60 6.39 3.28 -1.82
N VAL A 61 7.46 2.72 -2.40
CA VAL A 61 8.86 2.87 -1.94
C VAL A 61 9.75 3.27 -3.11
N SER A 62 9.63 4.51 -3.54
CA SER A 62 10.49 5.04 -4.59
C SER A 62 11.63 5.86 -4.00
N GLY A 63 12.86 5.65 -4.48
CA GLY A 63 14.01 6.46 -4.07
C GLY A 63 14.52 6.24 -2.65
N THR A 64 14.14 5.12 -2.00
CA THR A 64 14.68 4.68 -0.71
C THR A 64 15.60 3.49 -0.94
N ASP A 65 16.88 3.62 -0.56
CA ASP A 65 17.88 2.57 -0.81
C ASP A 65 17.81 1.47 0.25
N LEU A 66 17.44 1.79 1.49
CA LEU A 66 17.45 0.85 2.61
C LEU A 66 16.35 1.16 3.63
N ILE A 67 15.70 0.11 4.11
CA ILE A 67 14.80 0.15 5.26
C ILE A 67 15.47 -0.61 6.41
N VAL A 68 15.66 0.08 7.53
CA VAL A 68 16.29 -0.48 8.74
C VAL A 68 15.25 -0.58 9.85
N GLY A 69 15.15 -1.75 10.47
CA GLY A 69 14.24 -1.99 11.58
C GLY A 69 14.81 -2.99 12.59
N ALA A 70 14.04 -3.29 13.62
CA ALA A 70 14.38 -4.34 14.57
C ALA A 70 14.46 -5.72 13.88
N ARG A 71 15.09 -6.69 14.53
CA ARG A 71 15.21 -8.05 13.98
C ARG A 71 13.83 -8.69 13.77
N THR A 72 13.43 -8.78 12.53
CA THR A 72 12.19 -9.41 12.08
C THR A 72 12.38 -9.96 10.66
N SER A 73 11.36 -10.59 10.08
CA SER A 73 11.44 -10.99 8.69
C SER A 73 11.43 -9.77 7.75
N PRO A 74 12.14 -9.81 6.62
CA PRO A 74 12.10 -8.73 5.64
C PRO A 74 10.68 -8.39 5.17
N LEU A 75 9.82 -9.41 5.02
CA LEU A 75 8.43 -9.23 4.65
C LEU A 75 7.65 -8.45 5.71
N GLN A 76 7.82 -8.79 6.99
CA GLN A 76 7.14 -8.12 8.10
C GLN A 76 7.61 -6.66 8.20
N LEU A 77 8.91 -6.40 8.06
CA LEU A 77 9.45 -5.05 8.05
C LEU A 77 8.85 -4.21 6.91
N MET A 78 8.69 -4.80 5.73
CA MET A 78 8.06 -4.15 4.58
C MET A 78 6.58 -3.89 4.78
N LEU A 79 5.82 -4.88 5.26
CA LEU A 79 4.39 -4.72 5.55
C LEU A 79 4.16 -3.57 6.54
N TYR A 80 5.01 -3.48 7.55
CA TYR A 80 4.93 -2.47 8.57
C TYR A 80 5.39 -1.09 8.07
N ALA A 81 6.64 -0.99 7.57
CA ALA A 81 7.23 0.29 7.21
C ALA A 81 6.60 0.93 5.96
N VAL A 82 6.12 0.12 5.00
CA VAL A 82 5.59 0.60 3.71
C VAL A 82 4.08 0.60 3.69
N PHE A 83 3.47 -0.53 4.04
CA PHE A 83 2.01 -0.71 3.91
C PHE A 83 1.23 -0.30 5.15
N ARG A 84 1.90 -0.02 6.27
CA ARG A 84 1.28 0.33 7.57
C ARG A 84 0.35 -0.78 8.08
N LEU A 85 0.73 -2.04 7.82
CA LEU A 85 -0.01 -3.23 8.20
C LEU A 85 0.70 -4.00 9.31
N GLY A 86 -0.05 -4.41 10.32
CA GLY A 86 0.44 -5.17 11.48
C GLY A 86 1.03 -4.29 12.58
N ASP A 87 1.36 -4.92 13.70
CA ASP A 87 1.97 -4.28 14.87
C ASP A 87 3.46 -4.61 14.96
N PRO A 88 4.30 -3.65 15.39
CA PRO A 88 5.71 -3.92 15.62
C PRO A 88 5.86 -4.84 16.83
N THR A 89 6.53 -5.95 16.65
CA THR A 89 6.90 -6.83 17.77
C THR A 89 8.13 -6.34 18.52
N HIS A 90 8.95 -5.53 17.86
CA HIS A 90 10.20 -4.98 18.40
C HIS A 90 10.50 -3.63 17.75
N GLU A 91 11.11 -2.75 18.52
CA GLU A 91 11.53 -1.43 18.08
C GLU A 91 13.06 -1.33 18.01
N ILE A 92 13.57 -0.37 17.25
CA ILE A 92 14.97 0.02 17.31
C ILE A 92 15.13 1.12 18.36
N SER A 93 16.22 1.05 19.16
CA SER A 93 16.50 2.11 20.12
C SER A 93 16.88 3.42 19.43
N TRP A 94 16.56 4.54 20.09
CA TRP A 94 16.96 5.87 19.59
C TRP A 94 18.47 5.97 19.34
N ALA A 95 19.29 5.39 20.21
CA ALA A 95 20.74 5.34 20.02
C ALA A 95 21.17 4.56 18.74
N ALA A 96 20.39 3.54 18.35
CA ALA A 96 20.65 2.83 17.10
C ALA A 96 20.27 3.68 15.88
N TYR A 97 19.15 4.39 15.93
CA TYR A 97 18.75 5.36 14.91
C TYR A 97 19.82 6.45 14.72
N GLU A 98 20.30 7.08 15.80
CA GLU A 98 21.34 8.10 15.73
C GLU A 98 22.65 7.59 15.13
N ARG A 99 23.05 6.35 15.43
CA ARG A 99 24.26 5.75 14.81
C ARG A 99 24.11 5.63 13.30
N VAL A 100 22.92 5.25 12.81
CA VAL A 100 22.63 5.20 11.37
C VAL A 100 22.67 6.60 10.78
N GLN A 101 22.01 7.56 11.41
CA GLN A 101 21.93 8.94 10.94
C GLN A 101 23.29 9.62 10.84
N ARG A 102 24.21 9.34 11.80
CA ARG A 102 25.58 9.92 11.83
C ARG A 102 26.55 9.21 10.89
N ASN A 103 26.15 8.15 10.21
CA ASN A 103 27.04 7.45 9.30
C ASN A 103 27.30 8.29 8.05
N ARG A 104 28.58 8.43 7.67
CA ARG A 104 29.02 9.26 6.53
C ARG A 104 28.47 8.81 5.17
N LEU A 105 28.03 7.55 5.07
CA LEU A 105 27.43 6.98 3.85
C LEU A 105 25.93 7.23 3.76
N VAL A 106 25.31 7.79 4.80
CA VAL A 106 23.87 8.06 4.87
C VAL A 106 23.62 9.52 4.59
N ALA A 107 22.96 9.81 3.50
CA ALA A 107 22.62 11.17 3.09
C ALA A 107 21.44 11.74 3.90
N TRP A 108 20.44 10.91 4.20
CA TRP A 108 19.27 11.27 4.98
C TRP A 108 18.62 10.03 5.60
N THR A 109 17.85 10.26 6.63
CA THR A 109 17.03 9.22 7.29
C THR A 109 15.62 9.74 7.53
N ILE A 110 14.65 8.86 7.44
CA ILE A 110 13.26 9.12 7.81
C ILE A 110 12.90 8.16 8.95
N PRO A 111 12.81 8.62 10.19
CA PRO A 111 12.34 7.79 11.28
C PRO A 111 10.83 7.50 11.11
N ILE A 112 10.41 6.28 11.47
CA ILE A 112 9.03 5.81 11.38
C ILE A 112 8.68 5.13 12.69
N ALA A 113 7.63 5.62 13.35
CA ALA A 113 6.99 4.99 14.51
C ALA A 113 5.50 4.78 14.21
N LEU A 114 5.01 3.60 14.53
CA LEU A 114 3.61 3.22 14.39
C LEU A 114 3.16 2.61 15.71
N GLY A 115 1.89 2.74 16.07
CA GLY A 115 1.38 2.20 17.31
C GLY A 115 0.00 2.73 17.66
N ASP A 116 -0.38 3.83 17.03
CA ASP A 116 -1.67 4.48 17.24
C ASP A 116 -2.53 4.47 15.99
N SER A 117 -3.81 4.73 16.17
CA SER A 117 -4.78 4.82 15.10
C SER A 117 -5.80 5.93 15.37
N HIS A 118 -6.52 6.28 14.33
CA HIS A 118 -7.68 7.16 14.41
C HIS A 118 -8.79 6.63 13.51
N ARG A 119 -9.88 6.15 14.10
CA ARG A 119 -11.03 5.60 13.38
C ARG A 119 -10.65 4.60 12.27
N GLY A 120 -9.77 3.65 12.63
CA GLY A 120 -9.30 2.61 11.70
C GLY A 120 -8.22 3.04 10.71
N PHE A 121 -7.71 4.27 10.80
CA PHE A 121 -6.57 4.75 10.01
C PHE A 121 -5.30 4.76 10.87
N PRO A 122 -4.18 4.22 10.36
CA PRO A 122 -2.92 4.20 11.10
C PRO A 122 -2.34 5.61 11.26
N VAL A 123 -1.67 5.82 12.40
CA VAL A 123 -0.91 7.03 12.71
C VAL A 123 0.57 6.74 12.55
N LEU A 124 1.26 7.61 11.82
CA LEU A 124 2.70 7.56 11.59
C LEU A 124 3.37 8.72 12.33
N GLY A 125 4.16 8.39 13.35
CA GLY A 125 5.12 9.31 13.93
C GLY A 125 6.38 9.38 13.07
N THR A 126 6.76 10.59 12.65
CA THR A 126 7.91 10.81 11.77
C THR A 126 8.53 12.21 11.99
N SER A 127 9.49 12.58 11.16
CA SER A 127 10.13 13.90 11.17
C SER A 127 9.79 14.72 9.91
N ALA A 128 10.19 15.99 9.89
CA ALA A 128 10.05 16.85 8.70
C ALA A 128 10.75 16.25 7.46
N ALA A 129 11.82 15.47 7.65
CA ALA A 129 12.53 14.77 6.59
C ALA A 129 11.61 13.85 5.74
N TYR A 130 10.50 13.40 6.32
CA TYR A 130 9.50 12.63 5.58
C TYR A 130 8.93 13.44 4.41
N PHE A 131 8.51 14.67 4.61
CA PHE A 131 7.97 15.51 3.54
C PHE A 131 9.03 15.99 2.55
N GLU A 132 10.28 16.06 2.97
CA GLU A 132 11.41 16.49 2.13
C GLU A 132 11.95 15.37 1.25
N HIS A 133 12.13 14.17 1.82
CA HIS A 133 12.88 13.09 1.18
C HIS A 133 12.02 11.93 0.71
N PHE A 134 10.85 11.68 1.30
CA PHE A 134 9.98 10.59 0.84
C PHE A 134 9.56 10.80 -0.62
N ARG A 135 9.63 9.71 -1.38
CA ARG A 135 9.24 9.69 -2.80
C ARG A 135 8.33 8.50 -3.06
N TYR A 136 7.40 8.69 -4.00
CA TYR A 136 6.48 7.65 -4.46
C TYR A 136 6.40 7.65 -5.99
N GLY A 137 5.82 6.62 -6.58
CA GLY A 137 5.66 6.51 -8.03
C GLY A 137 6.98 6.65 -8.79
N ALA A 138 7.02 7.53 -9.75
CA ALA A 138 8.21 7.85 -10.54
C ALA A 138 9.16 8.85 -9.82
N ARG A 139 9.39 8.67 -8.52
CA ARG A 139 10.16 9.56 -7.62
C ARG A 139 9.51 10.92 -7.39
N GLU A 140 8.19 10.95 -7.38
CA GLU A 140 7.42 12.16 -7.07
C GLU A 140 7.55 12.55 -5.61
N ARG A 141 7.53 13.85 -5.34
CA ARG A 141 7.55 14.40 -3.98
C ARG A 141 6.14 14.44 -3.40
N LEU A 142 6.04 14.26 -2.08
CA LEU A 142 4.79 14.56 -1.39
C LEU A 142 4.43 16.03 -1.58
N GLN A 143 3.19 16.26 -1.95
CA GLN A 143 2.63 17.61 -2.09
C GLN A 143 1.47 17.79 -1.11
N LEU A 144 1.33 18.97 -0.55
CA LEU A 144 0.18 19.34 0.22
C LEU A 144 -0.89 19.92 -0.71
N ALA A 145 -2.10 19.35 -0.64
CA ALA A 145 -3.26 19.94 -1.29
C ALA A 145 -3.72 21.20 -0.54
N GLN A 146 -3.56 21.19 0.79
CA GLN A 146 -3.95 22.30 1.65
C GLN A 146 -3.03 22.38 2.88
N GLY A 147 -2.83 23.59 3.42
CA GLY A 147 -2.11 23.82 4.66
C GLY A 147 -0.60 23.67 4.54
N LYS A 148 0.04 23.24 5.62
CA LYS A 148 1.49 23.10 5.77
C LYS A 148 1.85 21.83 6.53
N PRO A 149 3.11 21.34 6.45
CA PRO A 149 3.59 20.26 7.32
C PRO A 149 3.42 20.63 8.81
N PHE A 150 3.45 19.64 9.68
CA PHE A 150 3.40 19.90 11.13
C PHE A 150 4.60 20.78 11.56
N ALA A 151 4.32 21.76 12.40
CA ALA A 151 5.29 22.68 12.99
C ALA A 151 5.18 22.72 14.52
N GLN A 152 4.00 22.47 15.05
CA GLN A 152 3.75 22.37 16.48
C GLN A 152 3.61 20.90 16.89
N ILE A 153 3.80 20.61 18.18
CA ILE A 153 3.85 19.24 18.69
C ILE A 153 2.55 18.47 18.42
N PHE A 154 1.40 19.11 18.53
CA PHE A 154 0.09 18.49 18.28
C PHE A 154 -0.51 18.86 16.92
N ASP A 155 0.32 19.16 15.94
CA ASP A 155 -0.10 19.27 14.56
C ASP A 155 -0.20 17.86 13.94
N VAL A 156 -1.20 17.66 13.08
CA VAL A 156 -1.36 16.44 12.28
C VAL A 156 -1.55 16.79 10.80
N VAL A 157 -0.84 16.05 9.95
CA VAL A 157 -1.03 16.11 8.50
C VAL A 157 -1.78 14.86 8.05
N LEU A 158 -2.90 15.05 7.38
CA LEU A 158 -3.77 13.96 6.94
C LEU A 158 -3.41 13.50 5.52
N GLY A 159 -3.44 12.20 5.30
CA GLY A 159 -3.51 11.63 3.96
C GLY A 159 -4.83 11.99 3.26
N ALA A 160 -4.82 12.04 1.95
CA ALA A 160 -5.98 12.50 1.15
C ALA A 160 -7.24 11.67 1.40
N GLU A 161 -7.11 10.34 1.56
CA GLU A 161 -8.24 9.45 1.80
C GLU A 161 -8.80 9.63 3.22
N VAL A 162 -7.94 9.83 4.23
CA VAL A 162 -8.35 10.12 5.60
C VAL A 162 -9.22 11.37 5.65
N ALA A 163 -8.72 12.48 5.10
CA ALA A 163 -9.45 13.75 5.08
C ALA A 163 -10.80 13.62 4.36
N ARG A 164 -10.81 12.95 3.21
CA ARG A 164 -12.02 12.74 2.41
C ARG A 164 -13.05 11.86 3.11
N ARG A 165 -12.64 10.70 3.67
CA ARG A 165 -13.57 9.74 4.30
C ARG A 165 -14.14 10.24 5.61
N LEU A 166 -13.33 10.91 6.41
CA LEU A 166 -13.74 11.40 7.72
C LEU A 166 -14.27 12.83 7.69
N GLY A 167 -14.19 13.52 6.53
CA GLY A 167 -14.71 14.87 6.32
C GLY A 167 -13.90 15.97 6.98
N TYR A 168 -12.63 15.73 7.35
CA TYR A 168 -11.77 16.71 8.01
C TYR A 168 -11.30 17.83 7.10
N ARG A 169 -11.17 19.01 7.71
CA ARG A 169 -10.67 20.24 7.09
C ARG A 169 -9.50 20.81 7.91
N LEU A 170 -8.77 21.76 7.34
CA LEU A 170 -7.73 22.47 8.07
C LEU A 170 -8.30 23.14 9.33
N GLY A 171 -7.58 23.01 10.44
CA GLY A 171 -7.95 23.55 11.73
C GLY A 171 -8.86 22.67 12.58
N ASP A 172 -9.43 21.60 12.02
CA ASP A 172 -10.23 20.65 12.78
C ASP A 172 -9.38 19.96 13.86
N ARG A 173 -10.04 19.55 14.93
CA ARG A 173 -9.40 18.79 16.02
C ARG A 173 -9.80 17.34 15.98
N LEU A 174 -8.84 16.48 16.32
CA LEU A 174 -9.05 15.04 16.43
C LEU A 174 -8.22 14.46 17.56
N THR A 175 -8.63 13.32 18.09
CA THR A 175 -7.92 12.56 19.12
C THR A 175 -7.40 11.26 18.54
N LEU A 176 -6.31 10.73 19.08
CA LEU A 176 -5.74 9.47 18.68
C LEU A 176 -6.11 8.38 19.69
N THR A 177 -6.09 7.13 19.23
CA THR A 177 -6.38 5.96 20.05
C THR A 177 -5.17 5.04 20.02
N HIS A 178 -4.74 4.56 21.19
CA HIS A 178 -3.66 3.59 21.28
C HIS A 178 -4.06 2.25 20.66
N GLY A 179 -3.17 1.67 19.86
CA GLY A 179 -3.37 0.42 19.14
C GLY A 179 -3.78 0.59 17.69
N THR A 180 -3.62 -0.48 16.93
CA THR A 180 -3.95 -0.54 15.51
C THR A 180 -5.30 -1.24 15.30
N GLY A 181 -6.17 -0.64 14.48
CA GLY A 181 -7.45 -1.23 14.09
C GLY A 181 -8.68 -0.66 14.81
N ASP A 182 -9.80 -1.38 14.70
CA ASP A 182 -11.11 -0.99 15.25
C ASP A 182 -11.34 -1.47 16.70
N ALA A 183 -10.32 -2.03 17.34
CA ALA A 183 -10.43 -2.45 18.74
C ALA A 183 -10.57 -1.22 19.66
N PRO A 184 -11.39 -1.31 20.76
CA PRO A 184 -11.47 -0.23 21.72
C PRO A 184 -10.12 -0.08 22.42
N GLY A 185 -9.35 0.92 22.00
CA GLY A 185 -8.10 1.32 22.62
C GLY A 185 -8.29 2.47 23.60
N ILE A 186 -7.21 2.83 24.31
CA ILE A 186 -7.21 4.01 25.18
C ILE A 186 -7.16 5.25 24.28
N GLU A 187 -8.19 6.09 24.36
CA GLU A 187 -8.25 7.34 23.63
C GLU A 187 -7.46 8.43 24.36
N HIS A 188 -6.59 9.14 23.66
CA HIS A 188 -5.82 10.28 24.16
C HIS A 188 -6.67 11.58 24.09
N ALA A 189 -7.83 11.57 24.77
CA ALA A 189 -8.80 12.68 24.72
C ALA A 189 -8.27 13.99 25.31
N ASP A 190 -7.28 13.91 26.18
CA ASP A 190 -6.61 15.04 26.85
C ASP A 190 -5.60 15.77 25.94
N LYS A 191 -5.22 15.15 24.82
CA LYS A 191 -4.19 15.67 23.90
C LYS A 191 -4.72 15.76 22.46
N PRO A 192 -5.63 16.67 22.15
CA PRO A 192 -6.21 16.80 20.82
C PRO A 192 -5.17 17.33 19.82
N PHE A 193 -5.13 16.75 18.64
CA PHE A 193 -4.34 17.20 17.52
C PHE A 193 -5.13 18.16 16.63
N GLN A 194 -4.45 19.12 16.01
CA GLN A 194 -5.02 20.05 15.05
C GLN A 194 -4.55 19.71 13.64
N VAL A 195 -5.47 19.66 12.69
CA VAL A 195 -5.15 19.41 11.27
C VAL A 195 -4.42 20.62 10.70
N SER A 196 -3.11 20.50 10.51
CA SER A 196 -2.23 21.54 9.94
C SER A 196 -2.09 21.45 8.42
N GLY A 197 -2.30 20.25 7.86
CA GLY A 197 -2.16 20.03 6.43
C GLY A 197 -2.91 18.80 5.94
N ILE A 198 -3.21 18.80 4.64
CA ILE A 198 -3.81 17.65 3.93
C ILE A 198 -2.97 17.39 2.70
N LEU A 199 -2.50 16.16 2.55
CA LEU A 199 -1.70 15.73 1.39
C LEU A 199 -2.56 15.61 0.13
N ALA A 200 -1.95 15.86 -1.01
CA ALA A 200 -2.52 15.51 -2.31
C ALA A 200 -2.56 13.97 -2.46
N PRO A 201 -3.51 13.42 -3.24
CA PRO A 201 -3.62 11.99 -3.48
C PRO A 201 -2.34 11.43 -4.11
N THR A 202 -1.82 10.34 -3.55
CA THR A 202 -0.61 9.66 -4.05
C THR A 202 -0.91 8.29 -4.67
N GLY A 203 -2.06 7.69 -4.39
CA GLY A 203 -2.40 6.32 -4.75
C GLY A 203 -1.58 5.27 -3.99
N THR A 204 -1.01 5.64 -2.84
CA THR A 204 -0.18 4.80 -1.98
C THR A 204 -0.77 4.72 -0.57
N PRO A 205 -0.22 3.89 0.34
CA PRO A 205 -0.66 3.85 1.74
C PRO A 205 -0.58 5.19 2.48
N VAL A 206 0.20 6.15 1.98
CA VAL A 206 0.27 7.53 2.51
C VAL A 206 -1.11 8.18 2.56
N ASP A 207 -1.96 7.94 1.56
CA ASP A 207 -3.30 8.52 1.49
C ASP A 207 -4.20 8.10 2.66
N ARG A 208 -3.91 6.95 3.27
CA ARG A 208 -4.66 6.36 4.38
C ARG A 208 -3.99 6.54 5.74
N THR A 209 -3.01 7.40 5.86
CA THR A 209 -2.17 7.57 7.05
C THR A 209 -2.34 8.98 7.61
N LEU A 210 -2.39 9.09 8.95
CA LEU A 210 -2.20 10.36 9.66
C LEU A 210 -0.72 10.50 9.99
N HIS A 211 -0.15 11.68 9.80
CA HIS A 211 1.27 11.95 10.05
C HIS A 211 1.41 12.95 11.19
N ILE A 212 2.15 12.57 12.23
CA ILE A 212 2.46 13.42 13.39
C ILE A 212 3.97 13.47 13.60
N SER A 213 4.45 14.40 14.43
CA SER A 213 5.85 14.44 14.81
C SER A 213 6.19 13.27 15.75
N LEU A 214 7.46 12.82 15.77
CA LEU A 214 7.93 11.84 16.76
C LEU A 214 7.80 12.36 18.18
N ASP A 215 8.01 13.66 18.39
CA ASP A 215 7.84 14.30 19.68
C ASP A 215 6.38 14.20 20.16
N ALA A 216 5.42 14.38 19.23
CA ALA A 216 4.01 14.17 19.53
C ALA A 216 3.71 12.71 19.89
N MET A 217 4.25 11.77 19.11
CA MET A 217 4.10 10.34 19.39
C MET A 217 4.62 9.98 20.79
N THR A 218 5.74 10.55 21.20
CA THR A 218 6.27 10.37 22.56
C THR A 218 5.39 11.07 23.60
N ALA A 219 4.95 12.28 23.32
CA ALA A 219 4.19 13.09 24.28
C ALA A 219 2.81 12.50 24.62
N ILE A 220 2.17 11.79 23.71
CA ILE A 220 0.86 11.16 24.00
C ILE A 220 0.99 9.92 24.89
N HIS A 221 2.18 9.35 25.04
CA HIS A 221 2.46 8.17 25.87
C HIS A 221 3.10 8.53 27.22
N LEU A 222 3.27 9.82 27.54
CA LEU A 222 3.69 10.34 28.83
C LEU A 222 2.51 10.74 29.71
#